data_593e43cb0a2ea9fd0f4c0d2a5cdc9512
#
_entry.id   593e43cb0a2ea9fd0f4c0d2a5cdc9512
#
_cell.length_a   1.000
_cell.length_b   1.000
_cell.length_c   1.000
_cell.angle_alpha   90.00
_cell.angle_beta   90.00
_cell.angle_gamma   90.00
#
_symmetry.space_group_name_H-M   'P 1'
#
loop_
_entity.id
_entity.type
_entity.pdbx_description
1 polymer ?
#
loop_
_entity_poly.entity_id
_entity_poly.type
_entity_poly.pdbx_seq_one_letter_code
_entity_poly.pdbx_strand_id
1 'polypeptide(L)'
;MKRRLFLAALPAALVAGCGFQLRRVTALPFASLYVEASPGSAVAQRIRALLAANKQTQLVATAGEAEAVLKLREDARSKTILSLSGAGRVTEYRLGLRLTYTVSGRDGREWAAPETIELNRDITYDDAQLLAKGAEEQLLYRDMEDNAALRILRRLQNLKPGNGTS
;
A
#
# COMPACT_ATOMS: atom_id res chain seq x y z
N MET A 1 28.24 48.40 -16.21
CA MET A 1 27.48 47.78 -15.11
C MET A 1 26.56 46.64 -15.54
N LYS A 2 26.24 46.43 -16.83
CA LYS A 2 25.31 45.38 -17.30
C LYS A 2 25.91 43.95 -17.41
N ARG A 3 27.21 43.81 -17.51
CA ARG A 3 27.89 42.49 -17.62
C ARG A 3 27.92 41.67 -16.32
N ARG A 4 27.89 42.31 -15.17
CA ARG A 4 27.94 41.64 -13.85
C ARG A 4 26.58 41.05 -13.41
N LEU A 5 25.47 41.55 -13.96
CA LEU A 5 24.12 41.01 -13.71
C LEU A 5 23.85 39.73 -14.46
N PHE A 6 24.50 39.47 -15.61
CA PHE A 6 24.34 38.24 -16.38
C PHE A 6 25.05 37.04 -15.74
N LEU A 7 26.13 37.23 -14.99
CA LEU A 7 26.87 36.17 -14.33
C LEU A 7 26.23 35.69 -13.03
N ALA A 8 25.34 36.47 -12.42
CA ALA A 8 24.60 36.10 -11.21
C ALA A 8 23.30 35.33 -11.48
N ALA A 9 22.74 35.45 -12.71
CA ALA A 9 21.50 34.79 -13.09
C ALA A 9 21.66 33.29 -13.48
N LEU A 10 22.87 32.89 -13.88
CA LEU A 10 23.15 31.53 -14.36
C LEU A 10 23.05 30.44 -13.28
N PRO A 11 23.53 30.62 -12.01
CA PRO A 11 23.39 29.59 -10.98
C PRO A 11 21.96 29.44 -10.44
N ALA A 12 21.10 30.45 -10.54
CA ALA A 12 19.71 30.38 -10.07
C ALA A 12 18.83 29.48 -10.96
N ALA A 13 19.15 29.33 -12.24
CA ALA A 13 18.42 28.50 -13.19
C ALA A 13 18.67 26.98 -12.99
N LEU A 14 19.79 26.60 -12.37
CA LEU A 14 20.16 25.19 -12.15
C LEU A 14 19.45 24.55 -10.93
N VAL A 15 18.89 25.34 -10.03
CA VAL A 15 18.19 24.83 -8.83
C VAL A 15 16.71 24.54 -9.11
N ALA A 16 16.13 25.08 -10.17
CA ALA A 16 14.72 24.90 -10.52
C ALA A 16 14.41 23.53 -11.18
N GLY A 17 15.41 22.70 -11.46
CA GLY A 17 15.27 21.45 -12.23
C GLY A 17 14.96 20.19 -11.41
N CYS A 18 15.02 20.21 -10.07
CA CYS A 18 14.64 19.06 -9.26
C CYS A 18 13.13 19.04 -9.02
N GLY A 19 12.38 18.67 -10.05
CA GLY A 19 10.94 18.41 -9.96
C GLY A 19 10.68 17.17 -9.08
N PHE A 20 10.81 17.30 -7.76
CA PHE A 20 10.36 16.27 -6.81
C PHE A 20 8.84 16.24 -6.80
N GLN A 21 8.26 15.52 -7.76
CA GLN A 21 6.82 15.23 -7.72
C GLN A 21 6.57 14.16 -6.66
N LEU A 22 5.95 14.56 -5.55
CA LEU A 22 5.30 13.58 -4.66
C LEU A 22 4.42 12.68 -5.53
N ARG A 23 4.67 11.37 -5.45
CA ARG A 23 3.93 10.35 -6.20
C ARG A 23 2.47 10.35 -5.72
N ARG A 24 1.64 11.16 -6.38
CA ARG A 24 0.20 11.24 -6.08
C ARG A 24 -0.47 9.97 -6.57
N VAL A 25 -1.40 9.45 -5.78
CA VAL A 25 -2.32 8.41 -6.26
C VAL A 25 -3.10 9.04 -7.42
N THR A 26 -2.90 8.56 -8.63
CA THR A 26 -3.62 9.01 -9.83
C THR A 26 -5.10 8.66 -9.68
N ALA A 27 -6.00 9.40 -10.35
CA ALA A 27 -7.44 9.11 -10.34
C ALA A 27 -7.73 7.65 -10.67
N LEU A 28 -8.69 7.06 -9.96
CA LEU A 28 -9.21 5.74 -10.28
C LEU A 28 -10.21 5.87 -11.44
N PRO A 29 -10.41 4.80 -12.25
CA PRO A 29 -11.31 4.85 -13.40
C PRO A 29 -12.81 4.78 -13.03
N PHE A 30 -13.16 5.02 -11.77
CA PHE A 30 -14.52 5.02 -11.24
C PHE A 30 -14.68 6.13 -10.18
N ALA A 31 -15.90 6.66 -10.05
CA ALA A 31 -16.17 7.82 -9.21
C ALA A 31 -16.30 7.47 -7.72
N SER A 32 -16.77 6.26 -7.39
CA SER A 32 -17.00 5.85 -5.99
C SER A 32 -16.51 4.43 -5.71
N LEU A 33 -15.98 4.24 -4.49
CA LEU A 33 -15.43 2.97 -4.02
C LEU A 33 -15.99 2.61 -2.64
N TYR A 34 -16.46 1.38 -2.49
CA TYR A 34 -16.67 0.74 -1.20
C TYR A 34 -15.53 -0.22 -0.89
N VAL A 35 -14.99 -0.16 0.33
CA VAL A 35 -13.93 -1.07 0.78
C VAL A 35 -14.50 -2.01 1.84
N GLU A 36 -14.73 -3.26 1.46
CA GLU A 36 -15.16 -4.35 2.35
C GLU A 36 -13.92 -5.06 2.90
N ALA A 37 -13.80 -5.09 4.22
CA ALA A 37 -12.68 -5.74 4.90
C ALA A 37 -13.06 -6.13 6.33
N SER A 38 -12.30 -7.02 6.94
CA SER A 38 -12.44 -7.37 8.36
C SER A 38 -12.27 -6.12 9.25
N PRO A 39 -13.01 -6.03 10.35
CA PRO A 39 -12.79 -4.99 11.34
C PRO A 39 -11.31 -5.02 11.80
N GLY A 40 -10.63 -3.88 11.77
CA GLY A 40 -9.22 -3.78 12.16
C GLY A 40 -8.19 -4.02 11.05
N SER A 41 -8.59 -4.34 9.80
CA SER A 41 -7.66 -4.42 8.68
C SER A 41 -6.87 -3.13 8.51
N ALA A 42 -5.56 -3.19 8.78
CA ALA A 42 -4.66 -2.05 8.64
C ALA A 42 -4.50 -1.62 7.17
N VAL A 43 -4.48 -2.59 6.25
CA VAL A 43 -4.42 -2.33 4.81
C VAL A 43 -5.66 -1.58 4.34
N ALA A 44 -6.87 -2.00 4.76
CA ALA A 44 -8.11 -1.29 4.42
C ALA A 44 -8.14 0.14 4.98
N GLN A 45 -7.70 0.32 6.23
CA GLN A 45 -7.59 1.65 6.83
C GLN A 45 -6.63 2.54 6.04
N ARG A 46 -5.48 2.00 5.62
CA ARG A 46 -4.51 2.72 4.82
C ARG A 46 -5.04 3.11 3.44
N ILE A 47 -5.75 2.20 2.76
CA ILE A 47 -6.42 2.49 1.48
C ILE A 47 -7.41 3.64 1.64
N ARG A 48 -8.28 3.57 2.66
CA ARG A 48 -9.27 4.63 2.95
C ARG A 48 -8.60 5.98 3.21
N ALA A 49 -7.52 6.00 4.00
CA ALA A 49 -6.77 7.22 4.29
C ALA A 49 -6.14 7.85 3.04
N LEU A 50 -5.53 7.03 2.16
CA LEU A 50 -4.93 7.49 0.91
C LEU A 50 -5.97 8.06 -0.06
N LEU A 51 -7.14 7.44 -0.17
CA LEU A 51 -8.23 7.92 -1.02
C LEU A 51 -8.87 9.18 -0.47
N ALA A 52 -9.10 9.27 0.84
CA ALA A 52 -9.61 10.47 1.49
C ALA A 52 -8.70 11.69 1.29
N ALA A 53 -7.38 11.49 1.33
CA ALA A 53 -6.41 12.55 1.06
C ALA A 53 -6.42 13.02 -0.40
N ASN A 54 -6.76 12.16 -1.35
CA ASN A 54 -6.71 12.47 -2.79
C ASN A 54 -8.00 13.12 -3.30
N LYS A 55 -9.15 12.92 -2.66
CA LYS A 55 -10.48 13.48 -2.99
C LYS A 55 -10.97 13.27 -4.45
N GLN A 56 -10.32 12.42 -5.22
CA GLN A 56 -10.68 12.15 -6.62
C GLN A 56 -11.69 11.01 -6.76
N THR A 57 -11.71 10.08 -5.80
CA THR A 57 -12.66 8.98 -5.73
C THR A 57 -13.39 9.07 -4.40
N GLN A 58 -14.71 9.05 -4.43
CA GLN A 58 -15.53 9.12 -3.23
C GLN A 58 -15.57 7.77 -2.52
N LEU A 59 -15.20 7.76 -1.23
CA LEU A 59 -15.45 6.59 -0.39
C LEU A 59 -16.91 6.62 0.06
N VAL A 60 -17.61 5.51 -0.15
CA VAL A 60 -19.02 5.34 0.25
C VAL A 60 -19.17 4.34 1.38
N ALA A 61 -20.27 4.42 2.12
CA ALA A 61 -20.50 3.61 3.31
C ALA A 61 -21.02 2.21 3.01
N THR A 62 -21.66 2.02 1.85
CA THR A 62 -22.29 0.75 1.47
C THR A 62 -21.92 0.34 0.04
N ALA A 63 -21.95 -0.97 -0.21
CA ALA A 63 -21.66 -1.51 -1.55
C ALA A 63 -22.70 -1.04 -2.60
N GLY A 64 -23.96 -0.79 -2.19
CA GLY A 64 -25.02 -0.34 -3.08
C GLY A 64 -24.85 1.08 -3.62
N GLU A 65 -24.07 1.93 -2.94
CA GLU A 65 -23.73 3.30 -3.36
C GLU A 65 -22.45 3.36 -4.21
N ALA A 66 -21.67 2.28 -4.20
CA ALA A 66 -20.39 2.24 -4.88
C ALA A 66 -20.54 1.91 -6.36
N GLU A 67 -19.69 2.51 -7.19
CA GLU A 67 -19.48 2.06 -8.56
C GLU A 67 -18.57 0.82 -8.57
N ALA A 68 -17.55 0.80 -7.70
CA ALA A 68 -16.65 -0.32 -7.50
C ALA A 68 -16.64 -0.78 -6.04
N VAL A 69 -16.53 -2.10 -5.84
CA VAL A 69 -16.39 -2.77 -4.54
C VAL A 69 -15.05 -3.46 -4.48
N LEU A 70 -14.17 -3.00 -3.60
CA LEU A 70 -12.93 -3.69 -3.25
C LEU A 70 -13.18 -4.55 -2.01
N LYS A 71 -13.04 -5.85 -2.14
CA LYS A 71 -13.21 -6.79 -1.02
C LYS A 71 -11.88 -7.44 -0.66
N LEU A 72 -11.40 -7.22 0.56
CA LEU A 72 -10.26 -7.93 1.13
C LEU A 72 -10.77 -9.24 1.73
N ARG A 73 -10.44 -10.37 1.09
CA ARG A 73 -10.89 -11.72 1.50
C ARG A 73 -9.98 -12.33 2.57
N GLU A 74 -8.70 -12.07 2.45
CA GLU A 74 -7.67 -12.51 3.38
C GLU A 74 -6.79 -11.31 3.72
N ASP A 75 -6.42 -11.15 4.98
CA ASP A 75 -5.50 -10.13 5.49
C ASP A 75 -4.84 -10.75 6.72
N ALA A 76 -3.74 -11.47 6.48
CA ALA A 76 -3.09 -12.29 7.49
C ALA A 76 -1.61 -11.94 7.64
N ARG A 77 -1.20 -11.67 8.87
CA ARG A 77 0.21 -11.58 9.27
C ARG A 77 0.71 -12.95 9.71
N SER A 78 1.97 -13.24 9.44
CA SER A 78 2.66 -14.43 9.92
C SER A 78 4.03 -14.09 10.45
N LYS A 79 4.51 -14.88 11.42
CA LYS A 79 5.87 -14.81 11.94
C LYS A 79 6.38 -16.23 12.09
N THR A 80 7.43 -16.59 11.34
CA THR A 80 8.02 -17.90 11.32
C THR A 80 9.50 -17.83 11.69
N ILE A 81 9.99 -18.85 12.38
CA ILE A 81 11.42 -18.97 12.70
C ILE A 81 12.17 -19.25 11.40
N LEU A 82 13.16 -18.43 11.10
CA LEU A 82 14.02 -18.58 9.93
C LEU A 82 15.33 -19.26 10.27
N SER A 83 15.95 -18.90 11.41
CA SER A 83 17.19 -19.53 11.84
C SER A 83 17.31 -19.67 13.37
N LEU A 84 18.13 -20.66 13.78
CA LEU A 84 18.47 -20.94 15.15
C LEU A 84 19.99 -20.91 15.31
N SER A 85 20.47 -20.50 16.49
CA SER A 85 21.88 -20.65 16.88
C SER A 85 22.20 -22.13 17.17
N GLY A 86 23.50 -22.45 17.29
CA GLY A 86 23.95 -23.78 17.71
C GLY A 86 23.44 -24.22 19.10
N ALA A 87 22.99 -23.27 19.93
CA ALA A 87 22.36 -23.53 21.23
C ALA A 87 20.83 -23.63 21.15
N GLY A 88 20.22 -23.68 19.95
CA GLY A 88 18.79 -23.80 19.75
C GLY A 88 17.98 -22.51 20.01
N ARG A 89 18.64 -21.35 20.16
CA ARG A 89 17.95 -20.06 20.32
C ARG A 89 17.62 -19.48 18.96
N VAL A 90 16.44 -18.82 18.85
CA VAL A 90 16.06 -18.12 17.62
C VAL A 90 17.01 -16.96 17.39
N THR A 91 17.54 -16.85 16.18
CA THR A 91 18.40 -15.74 15.72
C THR A 91 17.73 -14.89 14.65
N GLU A 92 16.76 -15.45 13.91
CA GLU A 92 16.05 -14.73 12.88
C GLU A 92 14.59 -15.20 12.75
N TYR A 93 13.69 -14.26 12.46
CA TYR A 93 12.32 -14.51 12.07
C TYR A 93 12.07 -14.01 10.66
N ARG A 94 11.17 -14.68 9.96
CA ARG A 94 10.50 -14.16 8.78
C ARG A 94 9.13 -13.66 9.14
N LEU A 95 8.89 -12.38 8.88
CA LEU A 95 7.59 -11.73 8.96
C LEU A 95 6.92 -11.82 7.61
N GLY A 96 5.66 -12.22 7.56
CA GLY A 96 4.87 -12.33 6.34
C GLY A 96 3.60 -11.51 6.43
N LEU A 97 3.18 -10.93 5.31
CA LEU A 97 1.85 -10.38 5.09
C LEU A 97 1.28 -11.03 3.84
N ARG A 98 0.17 -11.74 3.97
CA ARG A 98 -0.60 -12.30 2.87
C ARG A 98 -1.94 -11.63 2.78
N LEU A 99 -2.26 -11.12 1.60
CA LEU A 99 -3.48 -10.40 1.31
C LEU A 99 -4.10 -10.91 0.03
N THR A 100 -5.36 -11.35 0.09
CA THR A 100 -6.15 -11.73 -1.09
C THR A 100 -7.32 -10.79 -1.24
N TYR A 101 -7.55 -10.27 -2.45
CA TYR A 101 -8.63 -9.32 -2.71
C TYR A 101 -9.32 -9.57 -4.05
N THR A 102 -10.54 -9.09 -4.15
CA THR A 102 -11.34 -9.05 -5.39
C THR A 102 -11.86 -7.65 -5.64
N VAL A 103 -12.12 -7.33 -6.90
CA VAL A 103 -12.78 -6.08 -7.31
C VAL A 103 -13.98 -6.42 -8.17
N SER A 104 -15.13 -5.86 -7.82
CA SER A 104 -16.38 -6.05 -8.56
C SER A 104 -17.09 -4.73 -8.78
N GLY A 105 -18.03 -4.71 -9.72
CA GLY A 105 -18.99 -3.64 -9.87
C GLY A 105 -20.13 -3.74 -8.84
N ARG A 106 -21.01 -2.73 -8.84
CA ARG A 106 -22.23 -2.70 -8.02
C ARG A 106 -23.13 -3.92 -8.23
N ASP A 107 -23.14 -4.46 -9.44
CA ASP A 107 -23.90 -5.65 -9.84
C ASP A 107 -23.28 -6.98 -9.34
N GLY A 108 -22.17 -6.91 -8.62
CA GLY A 108 -21.42 -8.06 -8.12
C GLY A 108 -20.57 -8.75 -9.17
N ARG A 109 -20.57 -8.31 -10.43
CA ARG A 109 -19.70 -8.87 -11.47
C ARG A 109 -18.24 -8.53 -11.18
N GLU A 110 -17.39 -9.52 -11.12
CA GLU A 110 -15.95 -9.32 -10.92
C GLU A 110 -15.33 -8.65 -12.15
N TRP A 111 -14.53 -7.60 -11.91
CA TRP A 111 -13.80 -6.88 -12.97
C TRP A 111 -12.42 -7.45 -13.22
N ALA A 112 -11.92 -8.26 -12.31
CA ALA A 112 -10.67 -9.00 -12.43
C ALA A 112 -10.72 -10.26 -11.58
N ALA A 113 -9.93 -11.28 -11.95
CA ALA A 113 -9.72 -12.45 -11.11
C ALA A 113 -9.18 -12.06 -9.73
N PRO A 114 -9.46 -12.85 -8.68
CA PRO A 114 -8.86 -12.63 -7.36
C PRO A 114 -7.34 -12.54 -7.44
N GLU A 115 -6.76 -11.55 -6.76
CA GLU A 115 -5.31 -11.35 -6.70
C GLU A 115 -4.81 -11.53 -5.29
N THR A 116 -3.61 -12.14 -5.17
CA THR A 116 -2.92 -12.31 -3.89
C THR A 116 -1.62 -11.51 -3.89
N ILE A 117 -1.39 -10.76 -2.81
CA ILE A 117 -0.13 -10.07 -2.53
C ILE A 117 0.52 -10.80 -1.36
N GLU A 118 1.76 -11.23 -1.55
CA GLU A 118 2.61 -11.78 -0.50
C GLU A 118 3.83 -10.88 -0.33
N LEU A 119 4.09 -10.47 0.90
CA LEU A 119 5.24 -9.67 1.28
C LEU A 119 5.95 -10.34 2.45
N ASN A 120 7.27 -10.37 2.40
CA ASN A 120 8.09 -10.94 3.46
C ASN A 120 9.19 -9.95 3.86
N ARG A 121 9.57 -9.97 5.15
CA ARG A 121 10.71 -9.27 5.72
C ARG A 121 11.40 -10.19 6.72
N ASP A 122 12.70 -10.27 6.63
CA ASP A 122 13.49 -11.00 7.62
C ASP A 122 13.99 -10.02 8.68
N ILE A 123 13.95 -10.44 9.94
CA ILE A 123 14.36 -9.64 11.08
C ILE A 123 15.28 -10.48 11.98
N THR A 124 16.45 -9.95 12.31
CA THR A 124 17.32 -10.54 13.33
C THR A 124 16.68 -10.42 14.71
N TYR A 125 16.89 -11.41 15.53
CA TYR A 125 16.30 -11.47 16.87
C TYR A 125 17.39 -11.67 17.93
N ASP A 126 17.25 -10.91 19.04
CA ASP A 126 18.12 -11.03 20.21
C ASP A 126 17.25 -10.81 21.46
N ASP A 127 17.25 -11.80 22.37
CA ASP A 127 16.50 -11.74 23.61
C ASP A 127 16.90 -10.55 24.49
N ALA A 128 18.15 -10.09 24.40
CA ALA A 128 18.64 -8.92 25.15
C ALA A 128 18.02 -7.60 24.68
N GLN A 129 17.41 -7.58 23.47
CA GLN A 129 16.86 -6.38 22.84
C GLN A 129 15.35 -6.50 22.56
N LEU A 130 14.64 -7.26 23.36
CA LEU A 130 13.24 -7.62 23.14
C LEU A 130 12.33 -6.43 22.80
N LEU A 131 12.41 -5.34 23.56
CA LEU A 131 11.57 -4.15 23.33
C LEU A 131 11.91 -3.45 22.00
N ALA A 132 13.20 -3.30 21.69
CA ALA A 132 13.64 -2.68 20.44
C ALA A 132 13.23 -3.54 19.23
N LYS A 133 13.39 -4.86 19.33
CA LYS A 133 12.98 -5.82 18.29
C LYS A 133 11.47 -5.87 18.08
N GLY A 134 10.68 -5.74 19.16
CA GLY A 134 9.22 -5.59 19.06
C GLY A 134 8.79 -4.32 18.31
N ALA A 135 9.45 -3.19 18.57
CA ALA A 135 9.18 -1.95 17.87
C ALA A 135 9.56 -2.03 16.38
N GLU A 136 10.72 -2.65 16.07
CA GLU A 136 11.19 -2.89 14.70
C GLU A 136 10.20 -3.80 13.92
N GLU A 137 9.75 -4.88 14.53
CA GLU A 137 8.75 -5.78 13.96
C GLU A 137 7.46 -5.03 13.56
N GLN A 138 6.93 -4.18 14.46
CA GLN A 138 5.74 -3.39 14.19
C GLN A 138 5.96 -2.37 13.05
N LEU A 139 7.16 -1.82 12.93
CA LEU A 139 7.51 -0.93 11.83
C LEU A 139 7.53 -1.68 10.50
N LEU A 140 8.10 -2.88 10.47
CA LEU A 140 8.17 -3.73 9.26
C LEU A 140 6.77 -4.16 8.79
N TYR A 141 5.86 -4.53 9.71
CA TYR A 141 4.48 -4.82 9.34
C TYR A 141 3.79 -3.60 8.75
N ARG A 142 3.93 -2.41 9.35
CA ARG A 142 3.36 -1.16 8.79
C ARG A 142 3.89 -0.85 7.40
N ASP A 143 5.19 -1.04 7.15
CA ASP A 143 5.78 -0.86 5.82
C ASP A 143 5.19 -1.84 4.80
N MET A 144 5.01 -3.11 5.17
CA MET A 144 4.37 -4.10 4.29
C MET A 144 2.91 -3.74 3.99
N GLU A 145 2.14 -3.29 4.98
CA GLU A 145 0.74 -2.86 4.81
C GLU A 145 0.61 -1.63 3.91
N ASP A 146 1.47 -0.63 4.11
CA ASP A 146 1.55 0.55 3.24
C ASP A 146 1.89 0.15 1.80
N ASN A 147 2.84 -0.77 1.62
CA ASN A 147 3.23 -1.28 0.31
C ASN A 147 2.09 -2.04 -0.36
N ALA A 148 1.39 -2.91 0.38
CA ALA A 148 0.22 -3.64 -0.11
C ALA A 148 -0.90 -2.69 -0.55
N ALA A 149 -1.24 -1.70 0.28
CA ALA A 149 -2.25 -0.69 -0.03
C ALA A 149 -1.93 0.07 -1.33
N LEU A 150 -0.67 0.50 -1.50
CA LEU A 150 -0.21 1.19 -2.70
C LEU A 150 -0.22 0.29 -3.94
N ARG A 151 0.08 -1.01 -3.79
CA ARG A 151 -0.01 -1.99 -4.90
C ARG A 151 -1.45 -2.17 -5.35
N ILE A 152 -2.39 -2.33 -4.41
CA ILE A 152 -3.82 -2.41 -4.71
C ILE A 152 -4.29 -1.16 -5.45
N LEU A 153 -4.01 0.04 -4.94
CA LEU A 153 -4.42 1.28 -5.58
C LEU A 153 -3.87 1.42 -7.00
N ARG A 154 -2.61 1.06 -7.24
CA ARG A 154 -2.03 1.03 -8.59
C ARG A 154 -2.72 0.02 -9.51
N ARG A 155 -3.12 -1.12 -8.97
CA ARG A 155 -3.89 -2.11 -9.74
C ARG A 155 -5.27 -1.57 -10.11
N LEU A 156 -5.97 -0.94 -9.15
CA LEU A 156 -7.26 -0.29 -9.38
C LEU A 156 -7.21 0.80 -10.46
N GLN A 157 -6.12 1.56 -10.56
CA GLN A 157 -5.92 2.57 -11.60
C GLN A 157 -5.90 2.00 -13.03
N ASN A 158 -5.45 0.75 -13.17
CA ASN A 158 -5.32 0.08 -14.45
C ASN A 158 -6.50 -0.85 -14.78
N LEU A 159 -7.52 -0.89 -13.92
CA LEU A 159 -8.73 -1.67 -14.19
C LEU A 159 -9.56 -1.00 -15.29
N LYS A 160 -10.20 -1.82 -16.10
CA LYS A 160 -11.22 -1.38 -17.07
C LYS A 160 -12.59 -1.75 -16.49
N PRO A 161 -13.39 -0.76 -16.04
CA PRO A 161 -14.74 -1.02 -15.56
C PRO A 161 -15.55 -1.78 -16.64
N GLY A 162 -16.22 -2.84 -16.23
CA GLY A 162 -17.11 -3.58 -17.14
C GLY A 162 -16.48 -4.69 -17.98
N ASN A 163 -15.17 -4.87 -17.98
CA ASN A 163 -14.54 -6.03 -18.66
C ASN A 163 -14.37 -7.20 -17.68
N GLY A 164 -15.50 -7.74 -17.17
CA GLY A 164 -15.47 -9.06 -16.57
C GLY A 164 -15.07 -10.08 -17.63
N THR A 165 -14.07 -10.89 -17.36
CA THR A 165 -13.75 -12.08 -18.18
C THR A 165 -14.99 -12.96 -18.28
N SER A 166 -15.49 -13.11 -19.51
CA SER A 166 -16.50 -14.09 -19.88
C SER A 166 -15.93 -15.48 -19.77
#